data_82f69c3ba2f6941a243972f73492e1cc
#
_entry.id   82f69c3ba2f6941a243972f73492e1cc
#
_cell.length_a   1.000
_cell.length_b   1.000
_cell.length_c   1.000
_cell.angle_alpha   90.00
_cell.angle_beta   90.00
_cell.angle_gamma   90.00
#
_symmetry.space_group_name_H-M   'P 1'
#
loop_
_entity.id
_entity.type
_entity.pdbx_description
1 polymer ?
#
loop_
_entity_poly.entity_id
_entity_poly.type
_entity_poly.pdbx_seq_one_letter_code
_entity_poly.pdbx_strand_id
1 'polypeptide(L)'
;MLIAVCAVLSYLYGSIPFGYLATAVLKGKKLTEHGSGNVWVTNAFKVGGTIAGIITIAGEISKAVVPVWAGRALFPEGLFATLLLVFCSMVGTSCSVFLKGRGGKGSTAAMWSVLMLSPVSCLLLLVTAGILSLLARIAVRIKKLQLLCIPGVIYLVERDAVFTIFGILTSLLFVCNSYRRKDDFVYYNIFRQQSGLQD
;
A
#
# COMPACT_ATOMS: atom_id res chain seq x y z
N MET A 1 -24.40 6.50 11.71
CA MET A 1 -23.43 6.78 12.78
C MET A 1 -22.34 5.71 12.88
N LEU A 2 -22.68 4.41 12.98
CA LEU A 2 -21.69 3.32 13.13
C LEU A 2 -20.63 3.30 12.02
N ILE A 3 -21.02 3.38 10.74
CA ILE A 3 -20.09 3.35 9.60
C ILE A 3 -19.04 4.49 9.66
N ALA A 4 -19.44 5.68 10.12
CA ALA A 4 -18.52 6.82 10.25
C ALA A 4 -17.47 6.56 11.35
N VAL A 5 -17.90 5.99 12.48
CA VAL A 5 -16.99 5.61 13.57
C VAL A 5 -16.01 4.54 13.07
N CYS A 6 -16.50 3.49 12.41
CA CYS A 6 -15.66 2.44 11.85
C CYS A 6 -14.67 2.97 10.79
N ALA A 7 -15.09 3.92 9.95
CA ALA A 7 -14.23 4.57 8.97
C ALA A 7 -13.07 5.35 9.64
N VAL A 8 -13.37 6.12 10.69
CA VAL A 8 -12.35 6.82 11.47
C VAL A 8 -11.39 5.84 12.15
N LEU A 9 -11.90 4.78 12.76
CA LEU A 9 -11.07 3.74 13.39
C LEU A 9 -10.19 3.03 12.35
N SER A 10 -10.73 2.73 11.16
CA SER A 10 -9.95 2.16 10.06
C SER A 10 -8.83 3.10 9.59
N TYR A 11 -9.10 4.41 9.49
CA TYR A 11 -8.07 5.40 9.16
C TYR A 11 -6.99 5.45 10.24
N LEU A 12 -7.36 5.49 11.51
CA LEU A 12 -6.41 5.50 12.63
C LEU A 12 -5.57 4.22 12.66
N TYR A 13 -6.20 3.05 12.47
CA TYR A 13 -5.49 1.78 12.37
C TYR A 13 -4.53 1.74 11.17
N GLY A 14 -4.98 2.15 10.01
CA GLY A 14 -4.12 2.30 8.82
C GLY A 14 -2.96 3.25 9.03
N SER A 15 -3.13 4.26 9.87
CA SER A 15 -2.09 5.27 10.19
C SER A 15 -0.95 4.70 11.04
N ILE A 16 -1.10 3.55 11.71
CA ILE A 16 -0.04 2.96 12.55
C ILE A 16 1.20 2.66 11.69
N PRO A 17 2.35 3.29 11.96
CA PRO A 17 3.53 3.13 11.13
C PRO A 17 4.38 1.94 11.62
N PHE A 18 3.97 0.70 11.33
CA PHE A 18 4.62 -0.51 11.83
C PHE A 18 6.13 -0.56 11.55
N GLY A 19 6.56 -0.17 10.34
CA GLY A 19 7.98 -0.13 9.99
C GLY A 19 8.79 0.85 10.83
N TYR A 20 8.23 2.03 11.08
CA TYR A 20 8.86 3.03 11.95
C TYR A 20 8.97 2.51 13.39
N LEU A 21 7.86 1.98 13.94
CA LEU A 21 7.83 1.47 15.31
C LEU A 21 8.77 0.28 15.48
N ALA A 22 8.73 -0.71 14.59
CA ALA A 22 9.62 -1.88 14.65
C ALA A 22 11.09 -1.47 14.59
N THR A 23 11.46 -0.55 13.68
CA THR A 23 12.85 -0.08 13.56
C THR A 23 13.28 0.72 14.78
N ALA A 24 12.41 1.57 15.31
CA ALA A 24 12.71 2.36 16.51
C ALA A 24 12.95 1.46 17.73
N VAL A 25 12.08 0.46 17.94
CA VAL A 25 12.19 -0.46 19.08
C VAL A 25 13.41 -1.39 18.95
N LEU A 26 13.66 -1.97 17.77
CA LEU A 26 14.70 -2.99 17.59
C LEU A 26 16.10 -2.40 17.37
N LYS A 27 16.21 -1.19 16.85
CA LYS A 27 17.49 -0.56 16.47
C LYS A 27 17.71 0.84 17.04
N GLY A 28 16.76 1.41 17.77
CA GLY A 28 16.84 2.80 18.25
C GLY A 28 16.90 3.86 17.14
N LYS A 29 16.53 3.49 15.89
CA LYS A 29 16.68 4.38 14.73
C LYS A 29 15.31 4.86 14.23
N LYS A 30 15.22 6.15 13.90
CA LYS A 30 14.03 6.71 13.26
C LYS A 30 14.09 6.45 11.76
N LEU A 31 13.19 5.60 11.27
CA LEU A 31 13.16 5.18 9.86
C LEU A 31 12.99 6.36 8.88
N THR A 32 12.36 7.45 9.32
CA THR A 32 12.20 8.68 8.55
C THR A 32 13.48 9.48 8.32
N GLU A 33 14.52 9.21 9.13
CA GLU A 33 15.82 9.91 9.10
C GLU A 33 16.94 9.04 8.52
N HIS A 34 16.65 7.76 8.23
CA HIS A 34 17.65 6.79 7.78
C HIS A 34 17.24 6.10 6.47
N GLY A 35 18.23 5.73 5.66
CA GLY A 35 18.03 5.10 4.36
C GLY A 35 17.25 6.00 3.40
N SER A 36 16.24 5.47 2.73
CA SER A 36 15.38 6.25 1.83
C SER A 36 14.46 7.26 2.54
N GLY A 37 14.34 7.18 3.88
CA GLY A 37 13.41 7.96 4.68
C GLY A 37 11.95 7.48 4.60
N ASN A 38 11.65 6.46 3.79
CA ASN A 38 10.33 5.86 3.72
C ASN A 38 10.07 4.94 4.92
N VAL A 39 8.84 4.93 5.41
CA VAL A 39 8.41 4.07 6.53
C VAL A 39 7.87 2.72 6.06
N TRP A 40 8.35 2.24 4.90
CA TRP A 40 7.85 1.06 4.23
C TRP A 40 8.80 -0.13 4.35
N VAL A 41 8.32 -1.31 3.92
CA VAL A 41 8.96 -2.63 4.06
C VAL A 41 10.44 -2.62 3.66
N THR A 42 10.77 -2.14 2.45
CA THR A 42 12.15 -2.15 1.92
C THR A 42 13.13 -1.38 2.81
N ASN A 43 12.74 -0.18 3.25
CA ASN A 43 13.57 0.62 4.13
C ASN A 43 13.66 0.01 5.53
N ALA A 44 12.57 -0.59 6.04
CA ALA A 44 12.58 -1.29 7.32
C ALA A 44 13.54 -2.49 7.30
N PHE A 45 13.61 -3.27 6.22
CA PHE A 45 14.61 -4.33 6.06
C PHE A 45 16.05 -3.79 6.06
N LYS A 46 16.29 -2.72 5.30
CA LYS A 46 17.65 -2.16 5.15
C LYS A 46 18.17 -1.47 6.40
N VAL A 47 17.33 -0.74 7.12
CA VAL A 47 17.71 0.05 8.30
C VAL A 47 17.44 -0.70 9.60
N GLY A 48 16.30 -1.39 9.70
CA GLY A 48 15.84 -2.09 10.91
C GLY A 48 16.27 -3.56 10.97
N GLY A 49 16.70 -4.14 9.84
CA GLY A 49 17.06 -5.54 9.70
C GLY A 49 15.85 -6.44 9.44
N THR A 50 16.12 -7.75 9.34
CA THR A 50 15.13 -8.75 8.90
C THR A 50 13.88 -8.78 9.78
N ILE A 51 14.03 -8.74 11.10
CA ILE A 51 12.89 -8.81 12.04
C ILE A 51 11.99 -7.57 11.88
N ALA A 52 12.56 -6.37 11.79
CA ALA A 52 11.79 -5.15 11.56
C ALA A 52 11.05 -5.20 10.21
N GLY A 53 11.68 -5.72 9.17
CA GLY A 53 11.06 -5.94 7.87
C GLY A 53 9.86 -6.88 7.91
N ILE A 54 9.99 -8.03 8.60
CA ILE A 54 8.91 -9.01 8.76
C ILE A 54 7.74 -8.42 9.55
N ILE A 55 8.01 -7.73 10.68
CA ILE A 55 6.97 -7.04 11.46
C ILE A 55 6.26 -5.99 10.59
N THR A 56 7.00 -5.28 9.74
CA THR A 56 6.42 -4.31 8.83
C THR A 56 5.48 -4.97 7.81
N ILE A 57 5.89 -6.08 7.20
CA ILE A 57 5.04 -6.85 6.28
C ILE A 57 3.75 -7.28 6.97
N ALA A 58 3.86 -7.93 8.13
CA ALA A 58 2.71 -8.39 8.90
C ALA A 58 1.76 -7.24 9.25
N GLY A 59 2.32 -6.10 9.69
CA GLY A 59 1.56 -4.90 9.98
C GLY A 59 0.86 -4.32 8.75
N GLU A 60 1.53 -4.27 7.59
CA GLU A 60 0.91 -3.77 6.35
C GLU A 60 -0.18 -4.71 5.82
N ILE A 61 -0.02 -6.03 5.97
CA ILE A 61 -1.06 -7.02 5.65
C ILE A 61 -2.27 -6.83 6.58
N SER A 62 -2.04 -6.66 7.87
CA SER A 62 -3.13 -6.47 8.85
C SER A 62 -3.99 -5.24 8.56
N LYS A 63 -3.41 -4.19 7.97
CA LYS A 63 -4.16 -2.98 7.54
C LYS A 63 -5.14 -3.24 6.39
N ALA A 64 -5.01 -4.35 5.68
CA ALA A 64 -6.00 -4.83 4.72
C ALA A 64 -6.98 -5.79 5.38
N VAL A 65 -6.45 -6.78 6.10
CA VAL A 65 -7.24 -7.87 6.69
C VAL A 65 -8.27 -7.34 7.68
N VAL A 66 -7.84 -6.49 8.62
CA VAL A 66 -8.72 -5.99 9.69
C VAL A 66 -9.91 -5.18 9.16
N PRO A 67 -9.75 -4.19 8.24
CA PRO A 67 -10.89 -3.46 7.69
C PRO A 67 -11.82 -4.33 6.84
N VAL A 68 -11.30 -5.27 6.05
CA VAL A 68 -12.14 -6.19 5.27
C VAL A 68 -12.95 -7.09 6.20
N TRP A 69 -12.32 -7.67 7.21
CA TRP A 69 -13.00 -8.52 8.19
C TRP A 69 -14.05 -7.74 8.99
N ALA A 70 -13.68 -6.55 9.49
CA ALA A 70 -14.61 -5.69 10.22
C ALA A 70 -15.80 -5.25 9.34
N GLY A 71 -15.54 -4.90 8.08
CA GLY A 71 -16.59 -4.54 7.13
C GLY A 71 -17.58 -5.68 6.90
N ARG A 72 -17.08 -6.88 6.63
CA ARG A 72 -17.93 -8.07 6.44
C ARG A 72 -18.68 -8.49 7.70
N ALA A 73 -18.07 -8.36 8.87
CA ALA A 73 -18.69 -8.74 10.14
C ALA A 73 -19.78 -7.76 10.60
N LEU A 74 -19.55 -6.45 10.45
CA LEU A 74 -20.43 -5.39 10.92
C LEU A 74 -21.48 -4.97 9.88
N PHE A 75 -21.19 -5.19 8.58
CA PHE A 75 -22.03 -4.79 7.45
C PHE A 75 -22.08 -5.90 6.40
N PRO A 76 -22.66 -7.07 6.69
CA PRO A 76 -22.59 -8.27 5.84
C PRO A 76 -23.13 -8.04 4.41
N GLU A 77 -24.20 -7.25 4.27
CA GLU A 77 -24.78 -6.88 2.97
C GLU A 77 -24.19 -5.57 2.39
N GLY A 78 -23.24 -4.96 3.12
CA GLY A 78 -22.72 -3.62 2.81
C GLY A 78 -21.38 -3.63 2.08
N LEU A 79 -21.33 -3.96 0.79
CA LEU A 79 -20.10 -3.85 0.00
C LEU A 79 -19.50 -2.43 0.09
N PHE A 80 -20.32 -1.40 -0.05
CA PHE A 80 -19.89 0.01 0.09
C PHE A 80 -19.21 0.26 1.46
N ALA A 81 -19.80 -0.24 2.55
CA ALA A 81 -19.23 -0.06 3.89
C ALA A 81 -17.85 -0.71 3.99
N THR A 82 -17.71 -1.96 3.53
CA THR A 82 -16.43 -2.67 3.54
C THR A 82 -15.37 -1.94 2.72
N LEU A 83 -15.69 -1.51 1.50
CA LEU A 83 -14.77 -0.78 0.63
C LEU A 83 -14.38 0.58 1.22
N LEU A 84 -15.31 1.27 1.89
CA LEU A 84 -15.04 2.52 2.59
C LEU A 84 -14.03 2.32 3.73
N LEU A 85 -14.21 1.30 4.58
CA LEU A 85 -13.29 1.00 5.66
C LEU A 85 -11.88 0.71 5.12
N VAL A 86 -11.81 -0.13 4.08
CA VAL A 86 -10.54 -0.44 3.40
C VAL A 86 -9.87 0.81 2.85
N PHE A 87 -10.63 1.65 2.15
CA PHE A 87 -10.10 2.89 1.59
C PHE A 87 -9.60 3.86 2.68
N CYS A 88 -10.34 4.02 3.78
CA CYS A 88 -9.90 4.81 4.93
C CYS A 88 -8.59 4.29 5.52
N SER A 89 -8.42 2.97 5.66
CA SER A 89 -7.17 2.36 6.11
C SER A 89 -6.01 2.64 5.14
N MET A 90 -6.25 2.59 3.82
CA MET A 90 -5.25 2.92 2.81
C MET A 90 -4.84 4.40 2.86
N VAL A 91 -5.81 5.30 3.05
CA VAL A 91 -5.53 6.74 3.27
C VAL A 91 -4.69 6.93 4.52
N GLY A 92 -5.03 6.24 5.63
CA GLY A 92 -4.24 6.24 6.87
C GLY A 92 -2.81 5.75 6.65
N THR A 93 -2.62 4.67 5.89
CA THR A 93 -1.30 4.15 5.53
C THR A 93 -0.47 5.18 4.73
N SER A 94 -1.13 5.92 3.85
CA SER A 94 -0.47 6.91 2.97
C SER A 94 -0.24 8.25 3.64
N CYS A 95 -1.18 8.68 4.46
CA CYS A 95 -1.20 9.97 5.16
C CYS A 95 -1.35 9.72 6.67
N SER A 96 -0.33 9.09 7.28
CA SER A 96 -0.35 8.74 8.71
C SER A 96 -0.44 9.98 9.60
N VAL A 97 -1.46 10.02 10.46
CA VAL A 97 -1.59 11.07 11.48
C VAL A 97 -0.42 11.04 12.47
N PHE A 98 0.10 9.87 12.80
CA PHE A 98 1.21 9.68 13.75
C PHE A 98 2.56 10.18 13.21
N LEU A 99 2.68 10.30 11.89
CA LEU A 99 3.89 10.78 11.23
C LEU A 99 3.68 12.11 10.48
N LYS A 100 2.72 12.92 10.90
CA LYS A 100 2.42 14.23 10.31
C LYS A 100 2.22 14.16 8.79
N GLY A 101 1.45 13.17 8.33
CA GLY A 101 1.16 12.92 6.93
C GLY A 101 2.27 12.16 6.15
N ARG A 102 3.34 11.73 6.81
CA ARG A 102 4.44 10.97 6.18
C ARG A 102 4.20 9.46 6.33
N GLY A 103 3.27 8.89 5.58
CA GLY A 103 2.99 7.45 5.58
C GLY A 103 3.76 6.69 4.48
N GLY A 104 3.39 5.43 4.23
CA GLY A 104 3.89 4.59 3.13
C GLY A 104 3.15 4.83 1.80
N LYS A 105 3.37 3.94 0.82
CA LYS A 105 2.67 4.01 -0.49
C LYS A 105 1.28 3.39 -0.45
N GLY A 106 0.97 2.54 0.53
CA GLY A 106 -0.31 1.84 0.67
C GLY A 106 -0.52 0.67 -0.32
N SER A 107 0.47 0.37 -1.18
CA SER A 107 0.33 -0.66 -2.21
C SER A 107 0.14 -2.08 -1.66
N THR A 108 0.80 -2.41 -0.55
CA THR A 108 0.66 -3.72 0.10
C THR A 108 -0.75 -3.88 0.67
N ALA A 109 -1.24 -2.87 1.40
CA ALA A 109 -2.61 -2.89 1.94
C ALA A 109 -3.65 -3.02 0.82
N ALA A 110 -3.50 -2.27 -0.29
CA ALA A 110 -4.39 -2.36 -1.44
C ALA A 110 -4.38 -3.75 -2.08
N MET A 111 -3.19 -4.30 -2.35
CA MET A 111 -3.07 -5.62 -2.97
C MET A 111 -3.75 -6.70 -2.12
N TRP A 112 -3.50 -6.73 -0.81
CA TRP A 112 -4.12 -7.69 0.09
C TRP A 112 -5.62 -7.46 0.23
N SER A 113 -6.10 -6.21 0.22
CA SER A 113 -7.53 -5.90 0.25
C SER A 113 -8.23 -6.41 -1.01
N VAL A 114 -7.66 -6.16 -2.19
CA VAL A 114 -8.22 -6.66 -3.46
C VAL A 114 -8.17 -8.18 -3.49
N LEU A 115 -7.09 -8.82 -3.01
CA LEU A 115 -6.99 -10.27 -2.93
C LEU A 115 -8.12 -10.89 -2.07
N MET A 116 -8.46 -10.27 -0.94
CA MET A 116 -9.51 -10.75 -0.04
C MET A 116 -10.92 -10.48 -0.57
N LEU A 117 -11.11 -9.40 -1.32
CA LEU A 117 -12.41 -8.98 -1.84
C LEU A 117 -12.71 -9.62 -3.21
N SER A 118 -11.72 -9.68 -4.08
CA SER A 118 -11.80 -10.23 -5.43
C SER A 118 -10.45 -10.87 -5.84
N PRO A 119 -10.27 -12.16 -5.55
CA PRO A 119 -9.05 -12.88 -5.94
C PRO A 119 -8.77 -12.84 -7.44
N VAL A 120 -9.83 -12.89 -8.27
CA VAL A 120 -9.72 -12.84 -9.74
C VAL A 120 -9.19 -11.48 -10.20
N SER A 121 -9.75 -10.38 -9.68
CA SER A 121 -9.24 -9.03 -9.96
C SER A 121 -7.80 -8.87 -9.53
N CYS A 122 -7.43 -9.41 -8.36
CA CYS A 122 -6.05 -9.38 -7.87
C CYS A 122 -5.10 -10.12 -8.81
N LEU A 123 -5.45 -11.33 -9.25
CA LEU A 123 -4.65 -12.12 -10.17
C LEU A 123 -4.44 -11.38 -11.50
N LEU A 124 -5.50 -10.84 -12.10
CA LEU A 124 -5.41 -10.09 -13.35
C LEU A 124 -4.56 -8.82 -13.19
N LEU A 125 -4.67 -8.13 -12.05
CA LEU A 125 -3.81 -6.98 -11.75
C LEU A 125 -2.34 -7.37 -11.61
N LEU A 126 -2.03 -8.51 -11.03
CA LEU A 126 -0.65 -9.03 -10.96
C LEU A 126 -0.12 -9.41 -12.34
N VAL A 127 -0.94 -10.07 -13.17
CA VAL A 127 -0.57 -10.42 -14.55
C VAL A 127 -0.33 -9.16 -15.39
N THR A 128 -1.24 -8.18 -15.34
CA THR A 128 -1.06 -6.90 -16.05
C THR A 128 0.17 -6.16 -15.55
N ALA A 129 0.44 -6.18 -14.25
CA ALA A 129 1.64 -5.61 -13.65
C ALA A 129 2.92 -6.28 -14.18
N GLY A 130 2.92 -7.62 -14.27
CA GLY A 130 4.02 -8.41 -14.83
C GLY A 130 4.29 -8.06 -16.29
N ILE A 131 3.25 -8.06 -17.12
CA ILE A 131 3.33 -7.71 -18.56
C ILE A 131 3.86 -6.27 -18.72
N LEU A 132 3.26 -5.30 -18.03
CA LEU A 132 3.68 -3.91 -18.12
C LEU A 132 5.10 -3.69 -17.57
N SER A 133 5.54 -4.45 -16.57
CA SER A 133 6.91 -4.40 -16.07
C SER A 133 7.92 -4.96 -17.07
N LEU A 134 7.53 -6.00 -17.81
CA LEU A 134 8.35 -6.55 -18.90
C LEU A 134 8.47 -5.55 -20.05
N LEU A 135 7.34 -4.96 -20.46
CA LEU A 135 7.31 -3.91 -21.50
C LEU A 135 8.03 -2.62 -21.05
N ALA A 136 7.99 -2.28 -19.76
CA ALA A 136 8.65 -1.09 -19.22
C ALA A 136 10.18 -1.19 -19.22
N ARG A 137 10.76 -2.39 -19.41
CA ARG A 137 12.20 -2.52 -19.74
C ARG A 137 12.53 -1.86 -21.07
N ILE A 138 11.53 -1.71 -21.94
CA ILE A 138 11.64 -1.09 -23.28
C ILE A 138 11.27 0.41 -23.25
N ALA A 139 10.34 0.82 -22.33
CA ALA A 139 9.88 2.21 -22.24
C ALA A 139 9.50 2.62 -20.80
N VAL A 140 10.27 3.51 -20.20
CA VAL A 140 10.13 3.99 -18.80
C VAL A 140 8.74 4.59 -18.47
N ARG A 141 7.99 5.08 -19.46
CA ARG A 141 6.67 5.71 -19.26
C ARG A 141 5.54 4.73 -18.92
N ILE A 142 5.71 3.43 -19.18
CA ILE A 142 4.65 2.41 -19.07
C ILE A 142 4.31 2.08 -17.62
N LYS A 143 5.23 2.27 -16.65
CA LYS A 143 4.95 1.99 -15.21
C LYS A 143 3.77 2.76 -14.64
N LYS A 144 3.50 3.98 -15.13
CA LYS A 144 2.35 4.78 -14.67
C LYS A 144 1.03 4.30 -15.29
N LEU A 145 1.08 3.64 -16.44
CA LEU A 145 -0.11 3.09 -17.11
C LEU A 145 -0.76 1.98 -16.28
N GLN A 146 0.03 1.22 -15.51
CA GLN A 146 -0.48 0.18 -14.60
C GLN A 146 -1.54 0.73 -13.62
N LEU A 147 -1.36 1.96 -13.13
CA LEU A 147 -2.31 2.58 -12.20
C LEU A 147 -3.67 2.85 -12.86
N LEU A 148 -3.70 3.10 -14.16
CA LEU A 148 -4.93 3.30 -14.94
C LEU A 148 -5.64 1.97 -15.23
N CYS A 149 -4.92 0.84 -15.18
CA CYS A 149 -5.52 -0.48 -15.40
C CYS A 149 -6.37 -0.95 -14.21
N ILE A 150 -6.12 -0.44 -12.98
CA ILE A 150 -6.82 -0.90 -11.78
C ILE A 150 -8.35 -0.80 -11.91
N PRO A 151 -8.95 0.36 -12.18
CA PRO A 151 -10.40 0.46 -12.31
C PRO A 151 -10.95 -0.33 -13.49
N GLY A 152 -10.21 -0.39 -14.61
CA GLY A 152 -10.61 -1.14 -15.79
C GLY A 152 -10.70 -2.65 -15.52
N VAL A 153 -9.70 -3.23 -14.87
CA VAL A 153 -9.71 -4.66 -14.50
C VAL A 153 -10.82 -4.95 -13.51
N ILE A 154 -11.00 -4.11 -12.48
CA ILE A 154 -12.07 -4.27 -11.49
C ILE A 154 -13.43 -4.22 -12.17
N TYR A 155 -13.67 -3.24 -13.04
CA TYR A 155 -14.95 -3.14 -13.78
C TYR A 155 -15.22 -4.36 -14.64
N LEU A 156 -14.23 -4.87 -15.34
CA LEU A 156 -14.39 -6.04 -16.22
C LEU A 156 -14.74 -7.32 -15.46
N VAL A 157 -14.22 -7.46 -14.24
CA VAL A 157 -14.42 -8.66 -13.41
C VAL A 157 -15.69 -8.56 -12.59
N GLU A 158 -15.82 -7.48 -11.80
CA GLU A 158 -16.88 -7.38 -10.77
C GLU A 158 -18.19 -6.85 -11.34
N ARG A 159 -18.15 -6.08 -12.43
CA ARG A 159 -19.34 -5.43 -13.03
C ARG A 159 -20.14 -4.60 -12.02
N ASP A 160 -19.50 -4.17 -10.94
CA ASP A 160 -20.10 -3.40 -9.86
C ASP A 160 -19.54 -1.96 -9.84
N ALA A 161 -20.46 -0.98 -9.77
CA ALA A 161 -20.10 0.43 -9.81
C ALA A 161 -19.36 0.88 -8.55
N VAL A 162 -19.74 0.37 -7.37
CA VAL A 162 -19.13 0.76 -6.09
C VAL A 162 -17.69 0.25 -6.03
N PHE A 163 -17.46 -0.98 -6.48
CA PHE A 163 -16.12 -1.55 -6.55
C PHE A 163 -15.25 -0.85 -7.60
N THR A 164 -15.85 -0.44 -8.72
CA THR A 164 -15.13 0.34 -9.74
C THR A 164 -14.72 1.73 -9.23
N ILE A 165 -15.60 2.42 -8.49
CA ILE A 165 -15.29 3.69 -7.82
C ILE A 165 -14.14 3.51 -6.82
N PHE A 166 -14.15 2.42 -6.02
CA PHE A 166 -13.03 2.08 -5.15
C PHE A 166 -11.72 1.92 -5.93
N GLY A 167 -11.74 1.25 -7.09
CA GLY A 167 -10.60 1.12 -7.99
C GLY A 167 -10.07 2.47 -8.48
N ILE A 168 -10.95 3.39 -8.87
CA ILE A 168 -10.60 4.75 -9.30
C ILE A 168 -9.94 5.52 -8.15
N LEU A 169 -10.55 5.52 -6.96
CA LEU A 169 -10.02 6.21 -5.79
C LEU A 169 -8.66 5.64 -5.35
N THR A 170 -8.49 4.31 -5.42
CA THR A 170 -7.22 3.63 -5.16
C THR A 170 -6.13 4.05 -6.14
N SER A 171 -6.47 4.13 -7.43
CA SER A 171 -5.55 4.60 -8.48
C SER A 171 -5.13 6.04 -8.25
N LEU A 172 -6.07 6.93 -7.95
CA LEU A 172 -5.78 8.33 -7.63
C LEU A 172 -4.85 8.45 -6.40
N LEU A 173 -5.11 7.69 -5.34
CA LEU A 173 -4.27 7.66 -4.15
C LEU A 173 -2.83 7.24 -4.50
N PHE A 174 -2.65 6.22 -5.34
CA PHE A 174 -1.32 5.78 -5.77
C PHE A 174 -0.62 6.78 -6.67
N VAL A 175 -1.33 7.42 -7.59
CA VAL A 175 -0.78 8.51 -8.41
C VAL A 175 -0.27 9.61 -7.51
N CYS A 176 -1.07 10.10 -6.57
CA CYS A 176 -0.65 11.13 -5.60
C CYS A 176 0.58 10.69 -4.80
N ASN A 177 0.61 9.45 -4.32
CA ASN A 177 1.74 8.92 -3.56
C ASN A 177 3.01 8.76 -4.40
N SER A 178 2.89 8.43 -5.68
CA SER A 178 4.04 8.30 -6.58
C SER A 178 4.78 9.62 -6.83
N TYR A 179 4.07 10.74 -6.73
CA TYR A 179 4.69 12.07 -6.81
C TYR A 179 5.28 12.54 -5.46
N ARG A 180 4.71 12.10 -4.35
CA ARG A 180 5.11 12.53 -3.01
C ARG A 180 6.26 11.73 -2.41
N ARG A 181 6.52 10.51 -2.90
CA ARG A 181 7.44 9.55 -2.29
C ARG A 181 8.57 9.16 -3.23
N LYS A 182 9.79 9.14 -2.69
CA LYS A 182 10.93 8.56 -3.40
C LYS A 182 10.70 7.06 -3.60
N ASP A 183 11.17 6.53 -4.72
CA ASP A 183 11.14 5.10 -4.96
C ASP A 183 12.34 4.44 -4.27
N ASP A 184 12.07 3.51 -3.33
CA ASP A 184 13.11 2.82 -2.57
C ASP A 184 14.04 2.02 -3.50
N PHE A 185 13.50 1.38 -4.54
CA PHE A 185 14.31 0.63 -5.51
C PHE A 185 15.28 1.55 -6.26
N VAL A 186 14.81 2.71 -6.69
CA VAL A 186 15.64 3.69 -7.37
C VAL A 186 16.69 4.23 -6.41
N TYR A 187 16.29 4.57 -5.18
CA TYR A 187 17.22 5.08 -4.16
C TYR A 187 18.35 4.10 -3.87
N TYR A 188 18.03 2.85 -3.57
CA TYR A 188 19.03 1.85 -3.20
C TYR A 188 19.88 1.38 -4.40
N ASN A 189 19.34 1.35 -5.61
CA ASN A 189 20.14 1.04 -6.81
C ASN A 189 21.14 2.14 -7.14
N ILE A 190 20.75 3.41 -7.05
CA ILE A 190 21.68 4.54 -7.26
C ILE A 190 22.77 4.51 -6.19
N PHE A 191 22.41 4.28 -4.92
CA PHE A 191 23.38 4.19 -3.84
C PHE A 191 24.37 3.04 -4.03
N ARG A 192 23.90 1.86 -4.50
CA ARG A 192 24.76 0.71 -4.82
C ARG A 192 25.75 1.01 -5.94
N GLN A 193 25.30 1.69 -7.00
CA GLN A 193 26.19 2.12 -8.10
C GLN A 193 27.26 3.12 -7.64
N GLN A 194 26.91 4.06 -6.78
CA GLN A 194 27.84 5.06 -6.26
C GLN A 194 28.85 4.48 -5.25
N SER A 195 28.47 3.45 -4.49
CA SER A 195 29.35 2.81 -3.49
C SER A 195 30.32 1.80 -4.06
N GLY A 196 30.26 1.48 -5.37
CA GLY A 196 31.17 0.53 -6.03
C GLY A 196 31.06 -0.91 -5.53
N LEU A 197 30.05 -1.23 -4.72
CA LEU A 197 29.78 -2.59 -4.24
C LEU A 197 29.19 -3.42 -5.39
N GLN A 198 30.10 -4.01 -6.18
CA GLN A 198 29.79 -5.15 -7.03
C GLN A 198 29.88 -6.41 -6.14
N ASP A 199 28.91 -7.31 -6.28
CA ASP A 199 28.90 -8.62 -5.61
C ASP A 199 30.04 -9.50 -6.08
#